data_bd75daa0fbcaa2c3e2fb2cd8db32a964
#
_entry.id   bd75daa0fbcaa2c3e2fb2cd8db32a964
#
_cell.length_a   1.000
_cell.length_b   1.000
_cell.length_c   1.000
_cell.angle_alpha   90.00
_cell.angle_beta   90.00
_cell.angle_gamma   90.00
#
_symmetry.space_group_name_H-M   'P 1'
#
loop_
_entity.id
_entity.type
_entity.pdbx_description
1 polymer ?
#
loop_
_entity_poly.entity_id
_entity_poly.type
_entity_poly.pdbx_seq_one_letter_code
_entity_poly.pdbx_strand_id
1 'polypeptide(L)'
;MLSKSLQMLPDKWHGLKDQDLRYRQRYVDLIVNPEVKETFVKRAKIIKEIKRVLEEDYGYLEVDTPILTTIAGGANARPFNTHHNTLDLDMKLRISNELYLKRLIVGGLDRVYEMGKMFRNEGMDRNHNPEFTSMECYMAYGDMESVMDVTEQLVYKAAMAVNG
;
A
#
# COMPACT_ATOMS: atom_id res chain seq x y z
N MET A 1 -16.30 -0.02 33.34
CA MET A 1 -14.86 0.33 33.20
C MET A 1 -14.09 -0.97 33.19
N LEU A 2 -13.37 -1.26 32.10
CA LEU A 2 -12.64 -2.51 31.95
C LEU A 2 -11.24 -2.45 32.56
N SER A 3 -10.60 -1.28 32.50
CA SER A 3 -9.30 -1.02 33.10
C SER A 3 -9.14 0.47 33.41
N LYS A 4 -8.21 0.80 34.32
CA LYS A 4 -7.86 2.18 34.66
C LYS A 4 -6.57 2.56 33.96
N SER A 5 -6.58 3.68 33.23
CA SER A 5 -5.34 4.25 32.67
C SER A 5 -4.44 4.79 33.79
N LEU A 6 -3.16 4.46 33.75
CA LEU A 6 -2.14 4.95 34.66
C LEU A 6 -1.53 6.28 34.21
N GLN A 7 -1.66 6.62 32.95
CA GLN A 7 -1.16 7.85 32.36
C GLN A 7 -2.30 8.77 31.97
N MET A 8 -2.10 10.06 32.15
CA MET A 8 -3.06 11.08 31.73
C MET A 8 -3.01 11.23 30.21
N LEU A 9 -4.19 11.41 29.59
CA LEU A 9 -4.27 11.80 28.19
C LEU A 9 -3.82 13.26 28.03
N PRO A 10 -3.29 13.63 26.84
CA PRO A 10 -3.05 15.03 26.50
C PRO A 10 -4.34 15.85 26.67
N ASP A 11 -4.14 17.15 26.99
CA ASP A 11 -5.23 18.08 27.23
C ASP A 11 -6.25 18.06 26.07
N LYS A 12 -7.53 17.96 26.42
CA LYS A 12 -8.66 17.94 25.49
C LYS A 12 -8.68 19.16 24.55
N TRP A 13 -8.18 20.31 24.99
CA TRP A 13 -8.20 21.55 24.23
C TRP A 13 -7.00 21.73 23.29
N HIS A 14 -5.86 21.10 23.60
CA HIS A 14 -4.64 21.27 22.83
C HIS A 14 -4.31 20.03 21.99
N GLY A 15 -4.90 18.87 22.27
CA GLY A 15 -4.64 17.62 21.58
C GLY A 15 -3.17 17.20 21.61
N LEU A 16 -2.81 16.25 20.77
CA LEU A 16 -1.43 15.88 20.50
C LEU A 16 -1.01 16.54 19.18
N LYS A 17 -0.21 17.63 19.23
CA LYS A 17 0.15 18.44 18.04
C LYS A 17 1.51 18.06 17.45
N ASP A 18 2.43 17.61 18.28
CA ASP A 18 3.77 17.22 17.85
C ASP A 18 3.69 16.02 16.88
N GLN A 19 4.23 16.19 15.68
CA GLN A 19 4.10 15.21 14.59
C GLN A 19 4.80 13.89 14.92
N ASP A 20 5.97 13.93 15.54
CA ASP A 20 6.72 12.73 15.90
C ASP A 20 6.01 11.94 16.98
N LEU A 21 5.47 12.63 17.99
CA LEU A 21 4.67 11.99 19.02
C LEU A 21 3.38 11.40 18.45
N ARG A 22 2.70 12.07 17.51
CA ARG A 22 1.52 11.54 16.83
C ARG A 22 1.81 10.25 16.08
N TYR A 23 2.94 10.16 15.41
CA TYR A 23 3.33 8.94 14.70
C TYR A 23 3.76 7.82 15.64
N ARG A 24 4.50 8.14 16.71
CA ARG A 24 4.96 7.15 17.69
C ARG A 24 3.86 6.63 18.61
N GLN A 25 2.87 7.47 18.92
CA GLN A 25 1.74 7.17 19.79
C GLN A 25 0.43 7.29 19.04
N ARG A 26 0.30 6.58 17.92
CA ARG A 26 -0.88 6.64 17.05
C ARG A 26 -2.19 6.35 17.80
N TYR A 27 -2.18 5.46 18.78
CA TYR A 27 -3.34 5.16 19.61
C TYR A 27 -3.80 6.38 20.44
N VAL A 28 -2.86 7.18 20.96
CA VAL A 28 -3.19 8.43 21.65
C VAL A 28 -3.72 9.47 20.66
N ASP A 29 -3.06 9.63 19.51
CA ASP A 29 -3.49 10.51 18.43
C ASP A 29 -4.94 10.23 18.00
N LEU A 30 -5.33 8.95 17.84
CA LEU A 30 -6.68 8.53 17.51
C LEU A 30 -7.71 8.85 18.61
N ILE A 31 -7.28 8.89 19.89
CA ILE A 31 -8.16 9.22 21.02
C ILE A 31 -8.43 10.73 21.08
N VAL A 32 -7.38 11.54 20.90
CA VAL A 32 -7.43 12.99 21.14
C VAL A 32 -7.72 13.83 19.89
N ASN A 33 -7.50 13.29 18.70
CA ASN A 33 -7.70 13.93 17.40
C ASN A 33 -8.70 13.11 16.55
N PRO A 34 -10.03 13.32 16.72
CA PRO A 34 -11.05 12.51 16.05
C PRO A 34 -10.94 12.50 14.52
N GLU A 35 -10.48 13.59 13.92
CA GLU A 35 -10.30 13.73 12.47
C GLU A 35 -9.28 12.74 11.89
N VAL A 36 -8.33 12.28 12.72
CA VAL A 36 -7.34 11.25 12.31
C VAL A 36 -8.03 9.94 11.97
N LYS A 37 -9.07 9.57 12.72
CA LYS A 37 -9.87 8.37 12.46
C LYS A 37 -10.52 8.42 11.08
N GLU A 38 -11.03 9.59 10.69
CA GLU A 38 -11.65 9.76 9.36
C GLU A 38 -10.67 9.50 8.23
N THR A 39 -9.41 9.91 8.37
CA THR A 39 -8.35 9.64 7.39
C THR A 39 -8.16 8.14 7.17
N PHE A 40 -8.14 7.34 8.25
CA PHE A 40 -8.03 5.89 8.14
C PHE A 40 -9.27 5.25 7.50
N VAL A 41 -10.46 5.74 7.84
CA VAL A 41 -11.72 5.28 7.23
C VAL A 41 -11.74 5.62 5.72
N LYS A 42 -11.37 6.84 5.33
CA LYS A 42 -11.26 7.25 3.92
C LYS A 42 -10.27 6.38 3.18
N ARG A 43 -9.10 6.14 3.74
CA ARG A 43 -8.10 5.25 3.14
C ARG A 43 -8.65 3.84 2.90
N ALA A 44 -9.36 3.27 3.87
CA ALA A 44 -9.95 1.95 3.72
C ALA A 44 -11.04 1.92 2.62
N LYS A 45 -11.86 2.96 2.51
CA LYS A 45 -12.86 3.10 1.43
C LYS A 45 -12.20 3.20 0.06
N ILE A 46 -11.14 4.01 -0.08
CA ILE A 46 -10.38 4.14 -1.33
C ILE A 46 -9.83 2.79 -1.77
N ILE A 47 -9.16 2.06 -0.88
CA ILE A 47 -8.59 0.75 -1.19
C ILE A 47 -9.68 -0.24 -1.62
N LYS A 48 -10.80 -0.27 -0.88
CA LYS A 48 -11.93 -1.13 -1.23
C LYS A 48 -12.49 -0.81 -2.62
N GLU A 49 -12.65 0.47 -2.94
CA GLU A 49 -13.20 0.90 -4.23
C GLU A 49 -12.23 0.60 -5.39
N ILE A 50 -10.92 0.82 -5.19
CA ILE A 50 -9.91 0.44 -6.19
C ILE A 50 -10.01 -1.04 -6.52
N LYS A 51 -10.09 -1.91 -5.51
CA LYS A 51 -10.23 -3.35 -5.71
C LYS A 51 -11.52 -3.69 -6.45
N ARG A 52 -12.66 -3.12 -6.02
CA ARG A 52 -13.96 -3.32 -6.67
C ARG A 52 -13.91 -2.96 -8.17
N VAL A 53 -13.36 -1.79 -8.49
CA VAL A 53 -13.26 -1.34 -9.90
C VAL A 53 -12.41 -2.30 -10.72
N LEU A 54 -11.24 -2.71 -10.21
CA LEU A 54 -10.39 -3.65 -10.93
C LEU A 54 -11.07 -5.00 -11.15
N GLU A 55 -11.71 -5.54 -10.13
CA GLU A 55 -12.33 -6.87 -10.16
C GLU A 55 -13.66 -6.88 -10.93
N GLU A 56 -14.60 -5.99 -10.56
CA GLU A 56 -15.96 -6.02 -11.05
C GLU A 56 -16.13 -5.27 -12.39
N ASP A 57 -15.49 -4.10 -12.55
CA ASP A 57 -15.66 -3.27 -13.73
C ASP A 57 -14.71 -3.71 -14.87
N TYR A 58 -13.49 -4.18 -14.53
CA TYR A 58 -12.45 -4.51 -15.51
C TYR A 58 -12.02 -5.98 -15.53
N GLY A 59 -12.49 -6.82 -14.61
CA GLY A 59 -12.25 -8.26 -14.61
C GLY A 59 -10.78 -8.64 -14.31
N TYR A 60 -10.07 -7.84 -13.51
CA TYR A 60 -8.75 -8.20 -13.04
C TYR A 60 -8.82 -9.24 -11.92
N LEU A 61 -7.85 -10.13 -11.87
CA LEU A 61 -7.64 -11.09 -10.80
C LEU A 61 -6.64 -10.54 -9.79
N GLU A 62 -7.02 -10.47 -8.50
CA GLU A 62 -6.07 -10.19 -7.43
C GLU A 62 -5.13 -11.37 -7.23
N VAL A 63 -3.84 -11.10 -7.15
CA VAL A 63 -2.82 -12.11 -6.91
C VAL A 63 -1.86 -11.65 -5.81
N ASP A 64 -1.24 -12.61 -5.13
CA ASP A 64 -0.17 -12.39 -4.16
C ASP A 64 1.14 -12.96 -4.71
N THR A 65 2.16 -12.12 -4.79
CA THR A 65 3.50 -12.52 -5.22
C THR A 65 4.51 -12.41 -4.07
N PRO A 66 5.65 -13.12 -4.15
CA PRO A 66 6.61 -13.15 -3.05
C PRO A 66 7.16 -11.77 -2.67
N ILE A 67 7.19 -11.48 -1.37
CA ILE A 67 7.88 -10.31 -0.81
C ILE A 67 9.39 -10.56 -0.73
N LEU A 68 9.78 -11.78 -0.35
CA LEU A 68 11.20 -12.20 -0.32
C LEU A 68 11.60 -12.71 -1.70
N THR A 69 12.69 -12.17 -2.22
CA THR A 69 13.23 -12.53 -3.55
C THR A 69 14.74 -12.61 -3.52
N THR A 70 15.33 -13.38 -4.40
CA THR A 70 16.78 -13.42 -4.61
C THR A 70 17.25 -12.29 -5.53
N ILE A 71 16.37 -11.82 -6.42
CA ILE A 71 16.66 -10.77 -7.41
C ILE A 71 15.61 -9.66 -7.26
N ALA A 72 16.03 -8.51 -6.75
CA ALA A 72 15.21 -7.31 -6.80
C ALA A 72 15.22 -6.71 -8.21
N GLY A 73 14.04 -6.37 -8.72
CA GLY A 73 13.89 -5.79 -10.06
C GLY A 73 12.51 -5.15 -10.24
N GLY A 74 12.25 -4.60 -11.43
CA GLY A 74 11.00 -3.90 -11.76
C GLY A 74 10.98 -2.43 -11.37
N ALA A 75 12.01 -1.93 -10.70
CA ALA A 75 12.16 -0.52 -10.35
C ALA A 75 13.65 -0.17 -10.20
N ASN A 76 13.97 1.12 -10.26
CA ASN A 76 15.31 1.61 -9.95
C ASN A 76 15.35 2.10 -8.49
N ALA A 77 15.55 1.17 -7.56
CA ALA A 77 15.56 1.45 -6.12
C ALA A 77 16.53 0.52 -5.39
N ARG A 78 17.03 0.96 -4.23
CA ARG A 78 17.91 0.15 -3.39
C ARG A 78 17.07 -0.80 -2.52
N PRO A 79 17.29 -2.13 -2.56
CA PRO A 79 16.55 -3.09 -1.75
C PRO A 79 17.06 -3.13 -0.29
N PHE A 80 16.20 -3.60 0.62
CA PHE A 80 16.63 -4.14 1.90
C PHE A 80 17.14 -5.56 1.70
N ASN A 81 18.26 -5.89 2.30
CA ASN A 81 18.85 -7.24 2.26
C ASN A 81 18.52 -8.00 3.55
N THR A 82 18.34 -9.29 3.42
CA THR A 82 18.15 -10.23 4.53
C THR A 82 18.79 -11.56 4.20
N HIS A 83 18.82 -12.50 5.15
CA HIS A 83 19.44 -13.81 4.99
C HIS A 83 18.49 -14.92 5.44
N HIS A 84 18.37 -15.98 4.64
CA HIS A 84 17.60 -17.17 4.98
C HIS A 84 18.54 -18.20 5.64
N ASN A 85 18.52 -18.28 6.96
CA ASN A 85 19.49 -19.05 7.75
C ASN A 85 19.58 -20.53 7.35
N THR A 86 18.43 -21.20 7.14
CA THR A 86 18.40 -22.64 6.85
C THR A 86 18.92 -22.97 5.45
N LEU A 87 18.70 -22.10 4.49
CA LEU A 87 19.14 -22.28 3.10
C LEU A 87 20.50 -21.64 2.82
N ASP A 88 21.07 -20.93 3.80
CA ASP A 88 22.30 -20.14 3.67
C ASP A 88 22.26 -19.25 2.40
N LEU A 89 21.15 -18.49 2.25
CA LEU A 89 20.84 -17.76 1.03
C LEU A 89 20.55 -16.29 1.32
N ASP A 90 21.30 -15.40 0.68
CA ASP A 90 21.02 -13.97 0.72
C ASP A 90 19.77 -13.64 -0.09
N MET A 91 18.84 -12.95 0.55
CA MET A 91 17.56 -12.54 -0.02
C MET A 91 17.37 -11.03 0.10
N LYS A 92 16.39 -10.52 -0.60
CA LYS A 92 16.02 -9.12 -0.62
C LYS A 92 14.51 -8.98 -0.41
N LEU A 93 14.11 -7.88 0.20
CA LEU A 93 12.70 -7.46 0.16
C LEU A 93 12.42 -6.84 -1.21
N ARG A 94 11.26 -7.14 -1.80
CA ARG A 94 10.87 -6.64 -3.12
C ARG A 94 10.79 -5.10 -3.15
N ILE A 95 11.22 -4.52 -4.25
CA ILE A 95 11.12 -3.08 -4.54
C ILE A 95 9.96 -2.75 -5.49
N SER A 96 9.43 -3.76 -6.17
CA SER A 96 8.30 -3.77 -7.09
C SER A 96 7.81 -5.20 -7.26
N ASN A 97 6.57 -5.40 -7.66
CA ASN A 97 5.98 -6.69 -8.03
C ASN A 97 5.88 -6.90 -9.56
N GLU A 98 6.34 -5.94 -10.35
CA GLU A 98 6.29 -5.93 -11.82
C GLU A 98 6.68 -7.26 -12.45
N LEU A 99 7.88 -7.77 -12.11
CA LEU A 99 8.42 -8.96 -12.79
C LEU A 99 7.59 -10.22 -12.54
N TYR A 100 7.00 -10.34 -11.34
CA TYR A 100 6.10 -11.46 -11.03
C TYR A 100 4.79 -11.34 -11.78
N LEU A 101 4.18 -10.15 -11.80
CA LEU A 101 2.92 -9.92 -12.52
C LEU A 101 3.10 -10.17 -14.03
N LYS A 102 4.19 -9.71 -14.62
CA LYS A 102 4.51 -10.01 -16.03
C LYS A 102 4.67 -11.51 -16.31
N ARG A 103 5.24 -12.28 -15.38
CA ARG A 103 5.32 -13.75 -15.52
C ARG A 103 3.93 -14.40 -15.51
N LEU A 104 3.00 -13.89 -14.71
CA LEU A 104 1.63 -14.38 -14.67
C LEU A 104 0.90 -14.09 -15.98
N ILE A 105 1.12 -12.91 -16.59
CA ILE A 105 0.63 -12.60 -17.95
C ILE A 105 1.19 -13.59 -18.97
N VAL A 106 2.50 -13.85 -18.96
CA VAL A 106 3.11 -14.85 -19.84
C VAL A 106 2.54 -16.24 -19.60
N GLY A 107 2.16 -16.55 -18.35
CA GLY A 107 1.52 -17.81 -17.96
C GLY A 107 0.05 -17.94 -18.39
N GLY A 108 -0.52 -16.89 -19.01
CA GLY A 108 -1.89 -16.91 -19.55
C GLY A 108 -2.96 -16.31 -18.66
N LEU A 109 -2.59 -15.56 -17.61
CA LEU A 109 -3.55 -14.75 -16.85
C LEU A 109 -3.67 -13.37 -17.52
N ASP A 110 -4.77 -13.15 -18.27
CA ASP A 110 -4.91 -11.98 -19.13
C ASP A 110 -4.95 -10.65 -18.40
N ARG A 111 -5.45 -10.61 -17.16
CA ARG A 111 -5.55 -9.40 -16.32
C ARG A 111 -5.26 -9.74 -14.89
N VAL A 112 -4.20 -9.18 -14.35
CA VAL A 112 -3.79 -9.39 -12.95
C VAL A 112 -3.45 -8.08 -12.28
N TYR A 113 -3.71 -8.01 -10.99
CA TYR A 113 -3.23 -6.91 -10.16
C TYR A 113 -2.78 -7.42 -8.79
N GLU A 114 -1.94 -6.65 -8.16
CA GLU A 114 -1.55 -6.86 -6.76
C GLU A 114 -1.50 -5.53 -6.05
N MET A 115 -2.12 -5.47 -4.87
CA MET A 115 -1.99 -4.35 -3.95
C MET A 115 -1.24 -4.81 -2.71
N GLY A 116 0.02 -4.41 -2.58
CA GLY A 116 0.89 -4.92 -1.54
C GLY A 116 1.94 -3.93 -1.06
N LYS A 117 2.77 -4.40 -0.12
CA LYS A 117 3.89 -3.64 0.42
C LYS A 117 5.11 -3.75 -0.46
N MET A 118 5.73 -2.59 -0.73
CA MET A 118 7.03 -2.45 -1.37
C MET A 118 8.02 -1.84 -0.39
N PHE A 119 9.30 -2.15 -0.60
CA PHE A 119 10.38 -1.81 0.34
C PHE A 119 11.54 -1.18 -0.43
N ARG A 120 11.85 0.08 -0.12
CA ARG A 120 12.95 0.81 -0.75
C ARG A 120 13.85 1.41 0.33
N ASN A 121 15.10 0.95 0.37
CA ASN A 121 16.10 1.37 1.35
C ASN A 121 16.76 2.67 0.89
N GLU A 122 16.00 3.74 0.93
CA GLU A 122 16.38 5.07 0.46
C GLU A 122 16.04 6.14 1.50
N GLY A 123 16.32 7.40 1.19
CA GLY A 123 16.02 8.52 2.08
C GLY A 123 14.52 8.64 2.39
N MET A 124 14.21 9.11 3.59
CA MET A 124 12.84 9.36 4.06
C MET A 124 12.52 10.85 3.98
N ASP A 125 11.33 11.18 3.50
CA ASP A 125 10.75 12.51 3.55
C ASP A 125 9.22 12.42 3.72
N ARG A 126 8.51 13.53 3.52
CA ARG A 126 7.03 13.55 3.67
C ARG A 126 6.30 12.65 2.70
N ASN A 127 6.87 12.37 1.55
CA ASN A 127 6.27 11.60 0.45
C ASN A 127 6.89 10.22 0.27
N HIS A 128 8.02 9.95 0.92
CA HIS A 128 8.79 8.73 0.74
C HIS A 128 9.01 8.02 2.08
N ASN A 129 8.37 6.86 2.21
CA ASN A 129 8.62 5.93 3.31
C ASN A 129 9.38 4.71 2.78
N PRO A 130 10.25 4.09 3.60
CA PRO A 130 10.99 2.89 3.19
C PRO A 130 10.08 1.68 2.96
N GLU A 131 8.91 1.67 3.59
CA GLU A 131 7.82 0.72 3.36
C GLU A 131 6.56 1.47 2.99
N PHE A 132 5.97 1.14 1.85
CA PHE A 132 4.75 1.78 1.36
C PHE A 132 3.84 0.78 0.64
N THR A 133 2.57 1.12 0.52
CA THR A 133 1.61 0.34 -0.26
C THR A 133 1.63 0.82 -1.71
N SER A 134 1.81 -0.10 -2.64
CA SER A 134 1.66 0.14 -4.08
C SER A 134 0.61 -0.81 -4.66
N MET A 135 -0.03 -0.38 -5.73
CA MET A 135 -0.88 -1.20 -6.57
C MET A 135 -0.32 -1.17 -7.99
N GLU A 136 -0.09 -2.33 -8.55
CA GLU A 136 0.27 -2.50 -9.96
C GLU A 136 -0.73 -3.44 -10.62
N CYS A 137 -1.15 -3.10 -11.84
CA CYS A 137 -2.03 -3.94 -12.65
C CYS A 137 -1.46 -4.10 -14.06
N TYR A 138 -1.64 -5.28 -14.62
CA TYR A 138 -1.13 -5.66 -15.93
C TYR A 138 -2.22 -6.33 -16.74
N MET A 139 -2.29 -5.99 -18.02
CA MET A 139 -3.29 -6.49 -18.96
C MET A 139 -2.61 -6.97 -20.25
N ALA A 140 -2.91 -8.20 -20.66
CA ALA A 140 -2.53 -8.70 -21.97
C ALA A 140 -3.38 -8.02 -23.06
N TYR A 141 -2.79 -7.84 -24.24
CA TYR A 141 -3.46 -7.31 -25.44
C TYR A 141 -4.07 -5.91 -25.28
N GLY A 142 -3.74 -5.19 -24.19
CA GLY A 142 -4.13 -3.81 -23.97
C GLY A 142 -3.12 -2.82 -24.58
N ASP A 143 -3.62 -1.66 -24.93
CA ASP A 143 -2.83 -0.53 -25.39
C ASP A 143 -2.76 0.58 -24.33
N MET A 144 -2.12 1.69 -24.67
CA MET A 144 -2.01 2.85 -23.80
C MET A 144 -3.38 3.44 -23.44
N GLU A 145 -4.30 3.52 -24.38
CA GLU A 145 -5.64 4.08 -24.16
C GLU A 145 -6.44 3.25 -23.17
N SER A 146 -6.35 1.92 -23.26
CA SER A 146 -6.96 0.99 -22.31
C SER A 146 -6.47 1.21 -20.88
N VAL A 147 -5.15 1.44 -20.70
CA VAL A 147 -4.57 1.69 -19.36
C VAL A 147 -4.92 3.09 -18.85
N MET A 148 -5.02 4.08 -19.74
CA MET A 148 -5.49 5.43 -19.39
C MET A 148 -6.94 5.39 -18.88
N ASP A 149 -7.84 4.70 -19.56
CA ASP A 149 -9.24 4.53 -19.13
C ASP A 149 -9.33 3.89 -17.74
N VAL A 150 -8.64 2.77 -17.54
CA VAL A 150 -8.56 2.12 -16.21
C VAL A 150 -8.08 3.11 -15.14
N THR A 151 -7.02 3.87 -15.42
CA THR A 151 -6.44 4.83 -14.47
C THR A 151 -7.40 5.95 -14.12
N GLU A 152 -8.08 6.54 -15.13
CA GLU A 152 -9.08 7.59 -14.93
C GLU A 152 -10.24 7.09 -14.07
N GLN A 153 -10.76 5.89 -14.37
CA GLN A 153 -11.87 5.30 -13.61
C GLN A 153 -11.46 4.97 -12.17
N LEU A 154 -10.26 4.46 -11.94
CA LEU A 154 -9.74 4.20 -10.58
C LEU A 154 -9.69 5.49 -9.75
N VAL A 155 -9.13 6.58 -10.31
CA VAL A 155 -9.02 7.87 -9.61
C VAL A 155 -10.41 8.46 -9.37
N TYR A 156 -11.27 8.49 -10.40
CA TYR A 156 -12.63 9.03 -10.32
C TYR A 156 -13.47 8.32 -9.27
N LYS A 157 -13.55 6.99 -9.35
CA LYS A 157 -14.36 6.16 -8.43
C LYS A 157 -13.84 6.21 -7.00
N ALA A 158 -12.51 6.18 -6.81
CA ALA A 158 -11.91 6.33 -5.50
C ALA A 158 -12.21 7.72 -4.87
N ALA A 159 -12.19 8.79 -5.66
CA ALA A 159 -12.56 10.13 -5.20
C ALA A 159 -14.04 10.20 -4.83
N MET A 160 -14.94 9.62 -5.63
CA MET A 160 -16.38 9.57 -5.34
C MET A 160 -16.69 8.78 -4.08
N ALA A 161 -15.97 7.69 -3.82
CA ALA A 161 -16.18 6.85 -2.63
C ALA A 161 -15.93 7.57 -1.29
N VAL A 162 -15.21 8.68 -1.29
CA VAL A 162 -14.87 9.45 -0.07
C VAL A 162 -15.45 10.86 -0.03
N ASN A 163 -15.92 11.40 -1.15
CA ASN A 163 -16.44 12.76 -1.27
C ASN A 163 -17.92 12.81 -1.71
N GLY A 164 -18.47 11.67 -2.15
CA GLY A 164 -19.85 11.51 -2.63
C GLY A 164 -20.86 11.14 -1.53
#